data_419b5731a706fac22d03d37c8621eb2b
#
_entry.id   419b5731a706fac22d03d37c8621eb2b
#
_cell.length_a   1.000
_cell.length_b   1.000
_cell.length_c   1.000
_cell.angle_alpha   90.00
_cell.angle_beta   90.00
_cell.angle_gamma   90.00
#
_symmetry.space_group_name_H-M   'P 1'
#
loop_
_entity.id
_entity.type
_entity.pdbx_description
1 polymer ?
#
loop_
_entity_poly.entity_id
_entity_poly.type
_entity_poly.pdbx_seq_one_letter_code
_entity_poly.pdbx_strand_id
1 'polypeptide(L)'
;MLPLYIIVQTLLSVSMVLGYGLIAGHPGREASLYLAGGGPAIALISLGLIMTPQWVSQSRTEGSLDWMRTLPVPRIAFLLADLAIWTALALPGLVVGVIVANARFDVDLAPQWWLVPGAVLVALTAACIGYAIATLLAPALAQILSQVLAFGIMLFSPVSFPADRLPDWAQEIHRWLPFEPMAQVVRAGLFSHDASMPARSWGLLGGWCLVAVAGASWALGRRP
;
A
#
# COMPACT_ATOMS: atom_id res chain seq x y z
N MET A 1 17.71 11.89 3.55
CA MET A 1 17.08 10.70 2.98
C MET A 1 15.54 10.83 2.85
N LEU A 2 14.81 11.31 3.88
CA LEU A 2 13.34 11.45 3.84
C LEU A 2 12.78 12.20 2.60
N PRO A 3 13.33 13.36 2.18
CA PRO A 3 12.79 14.04 0.98
C PRO A 3 12.89 13.21 -0.30
N LEU A 4 13.91 12.38 -0.42
CA LEU A 4 14.09 11.49 -1.58
C LEU A 4 12.96 10.46 -1.67
N TYR A 5 12.55 9.87 -0.53
CA TYR A 5 11.43 8.92 -0.50
C TYR A 5 10.11 9.58 -0.90
N ILE A 6 9.86 10.81 -0.45
CA ILE A 6 8.67 11.57 -0.87
C ILE A 6 8.68 11.81 -2.38
N ILE A 7 9.81 12.20 -2.94
CA ILE A 7 9.97 12.43 -4.38
C ILE A 7 9.73 11.13 -5.15
N VAL A 8 10.36 10.03 -4.75
CA VAL A 8 10.21 8.72 -5.39
C VAL A 8 8.76 8.25 -5.33
N GLN A 9 8.11 8.37 -4.17
CA GLN A 9 6.71 7.99 -3.97
C GLN A 9 5.77 8.83 -4.84
N THR A 10 6.01 10.14 -4.91
CA THR A 10 5.23 11.04 -5.75
C THR A 10 5.41 10.72 -7.22
N LEU A 11 6.64 10.51 -7.67
CA LEU A 11 6.94 10.12 -9.05
C LEU A 11 6.30 8.76 -9.40
N LEU A 12 6.33 7.78 -8.49
CA LEU A 12 5.69 6.50 -8.70
C LEU A 12 4.18 6.66 -8.91
N SER A 13 3.52 7.42 -8.03
CA SER A 13 2.08 7.68 -8.13
C SER A 13 1.71 8.38 -9.45
N VAL A 14 2.43 9.44 -9.80
CA VAL A 14 2.24 10.20 -11.05
C VAL A 14 2.50 9.31 -12.27
N SER A 15 3.59 8.54 -12.27
CA SER A 15 3.94 7.66 -13.39
C SER A 15 2.90 6.57 -13.62
N MET A 16 2.31 6.02 -12.54
CA MET A 16 1.22 5.04 -12.65
C MET A 16 -0.02 5.67 -13.29
N VAL A 17 -0.44 6.84 -12.82
CA VAL A 17 -1.61 7.53 -13.37
C VAL A 17 -1.41 7.89 -14.83
N LEU A 18 -0.27 8.49 -15.18
CA LEU A 18 0.03 8.88 -16.56
C LEU A 18 0.25 7.67 -17.46
N GLY A 19 0.97 6.65 -16.99
CA GLY A 19 1.21 5.42 -17.74
C GLY A 19 -0.09 4.69 -18.07
N TYR A 20 -0.97 4.51 -17.11
CA TYR A 20 -2.30 3.95 -17.36
C TYR A 20 -3.12 4.84 -18.30
N GLY A 21 -3.04 6.17 -18.13
CA GLY A 21 -3.72 7.10 -19.01
C GLY A 21 -3.24 7.06 -20.46
N LEU A 22 -1.95 6.82 -20.69
CA LEU A 22 -1.40 6.65 -22.03
C LEU A 22 -1.84 5.33 -22.69
N ILE A 23 -1.82 4.24 -21.93
CA ILE A 23 -2.22 2.91 -22.41
C ILE A 23 -3.72 2.86 -22.70
N ALA A 24 -4.54 3.41 -21.79
CA ALA A 24 -5.99 3.36 -21.92
C ALA A 24 -6.57 4.39 -22.92
N GLY A 25 -5.81 5.42 -23.28
CA GLY A 25 -6.25 6.49 -24.17
C GLY A 25 -7.42 7.29 -23.58
N HIS A 26 -8.62 7.08 -24.07
CA HIS A 26 -9.87 7.69 -23.57
C HIS A 26 -10.78 6.58 -23.01
N PRO A 27 -10.55 6.13 -21.78
CA PRO A 27 -11.36 5.08 -21.16
C PRO A 27 -12.77 5.59 -20.86
N GLY A 28 -13.75 4.70 -20.87
CA GLY A 28 -15.09 5.00 -20.37
C GLY A 28 -15.08 5.36 -18.87
N ARG A 29 -16.18 5.95 -18.37
CA ARG A 29 -16.29 6.49 -16.99
C ARG A 29 -15.85 5.48 -15.92
N GLU A 30 -16.33 4.26 -16.00
CA GLU A 30 -15.98 3.19 -15.05
C GLU A 30 -14.48 2.90 -15.04
N ALA A 31 -13.87 2.69 -16.22
CA ALA A 31 -12.43 2.47 -16.33
C ALA A 31 -11.61 3.66 -15.83
N SER A 32 -12.09 4.89 -16.07
CA SER A 32 -11.45 6.11 -15.55
C SER A 32 -11.40 6.13 -14.02
N LEU A 33 -12.47 5.72 -13.35
CA LEU A 33 -12.53 5.63 -11.88
C LEU A 33 -11.55 4.58 -11.32
N TYR A 34 -11.45 3.41 -11.99
CA TYR A 34 -10.50 2.38 -11.60
C TYR A 34 -9.05 2.84 -11.78
N LEU A 35 -8.73 3.49 -12.89
CA LEU A 35 -7.38 3.97 -13.18
C LEU A 35 -7.00 5.16 -12.28
N ALA A 36 -7.94 6.07 -12.05
CA ALA A 36 -7.72 7.24 -11.20
C ALA A 36 -7.52 6.87 -9.73
N GLY A 37 -8.26 5.90 -9.22
CA GLY A 37 -8.09 5.40 -7.85
C GLY A 37 -6.97 4.38 -7.72
N GLY A 38 -6.74 3.57 -8.77
CA GLY A 38 -5.77 2.48 -8.77
C GLY A 38 -4.31 2.94 -8.69
N GLY A 39 -3.93 3.97 -9.47
CA GLY A 39 -2.58 4.50 -9.45
C GLY A 39 -2.11 4.96 -8.06
N PRO A 40 -2.82 5.88 -7.40
CA PRO A 40 -2.53 6.29 -6.03
C PRO A 40 -2.59 5.14 -5.02
N ALA A 41 -3.51 4.19 -5.17
CA ALA A 41 -3.61 3.03 -4.30
C ALA A 41 -2.38 2.10 -4.42
N ILE A 42 -1.94 1.81 -5.67
CA ILE A 42 -0.73 1.01 -5.91
C ILE A 42 0.49 1.71 -5.32
N ALA A 43 0.63 3.02 -5.51
CA ALA A 43 1.73 3.77 -4.93
C ALA A 43 1.75 3.66 -3.40
N LEU A 44 0.59 3.78 -2.75
CA LEU A 44 0.45 3.65 -1.30
C LEU A 44 0.84 2.24 -0.81
N ILE A 45 0.36 1.20 -1.48
CA ILE A 45 0.66 -0.21 -1.16
C ILE A 45 2.14 -0.52 -1.40
N SER A 46 2.70 -0.04 -2.52
CA SER A 46 4.09 -0.29 -2.91
C SER A 46 5.09 0.29 -1.92
N LEU A 47 4.80 1.46 -1.33
CA LEU A 47 5.66 2.02 -0.29
C LEU A 47 5.83 1.05 0.89
N GLY A 48 4.74 0.51 1.39
CA GLY A 48 4.78 -0.46 2.49
C GLY A 48 5.44 -1.78 2.11
N LEU A 49 5.14 -2.32 0.92
CA LEU A 49 5.63 -3.63 0.50
C LEU A 49 7.05 -3.62 -0.07
N ILE A 50 7.56 -2.49 -0.58
CA ILE A 50 8.88 -2.41 -1.19
C ILE A 50 9.84 -1.63 -0.29
N MET A 51 9.49 -0.41 0.10
CA MET A 51 10.40 0.47 0.82
C MET A 51 10.63 0.00 2.26
N THR A 52 9.58 -0.43 2.95
CA THR A 52 9.72 -0.94 4.32
C THR A 52 10.65 -2.16 4.40
N PRO A 53 10.49 -3.22 3.58
CA PRO A 53 11.42 -4.33 3.60
C PRO A 53 12.86 -3.97 3.22
N GLN A 54 13.04 -3.06 2.27
CA GLN A 54 14.38 -2.59 1.89
C GLN A 54 15.07 -1.91 3.07
N TRP A 55 14.37 -0.97 3.73
CA TRP A 55 14.89 -0.26 4.90
C TRP A 55 15.20 -1.20 6.06
N VAL A 56 14.27 -2.08 6.42
CA VAL A 56 14.47 -3.05 7.50
C VAL A 56 15.62 -4.00 7.19
N SER A 57 15.71 -4.49 5.96
CA SER A 57 16.81 -5.37 5.52
C SER A 57 18.16 -4.65 5.58
N GLN A 58 18.22 -3.39 5.16
CA GLN A 58 19.41 -2.56 5.25
C GLN A 58 19.80 -2.33 6.71
N SER A 59 18.86 -1.96 7.57
CA SER A 59 19.09 -1.76 9.01
C SER A 59 19.60 -3.03 9.71
N ARG A 60 19.20 -4.22 9.23
CA ARG A 60 19.73 -5.49 9.71
C ARG A 60 21.18 -5.71 9.27
N THR A 61 21.50 -5.41 8.02
CA THR A 61 22.87 -5.60 7.51
C THR A 61 23.87 -4.58 8.08
N GLU A 62 23.41 -3.38 8.39
CA GLU A 62 24.22 -2.33 9.03
C GLU A 62 24.35 -2.48 10.56
N GLY A 63 23.61 -3.42 11.16
CA GLY A 63 23.62 -3.64 12.62
C GLY A 63 22.87 -2.57 13.42
N SER A 64 22.24 -1.61 12.78
CA SER A 64 21.50 -0.54 13.44
C SER A 64 20.28 -1.07 14.20
N LEU A 65 19.66 -2.13 13.71
CA LEU A 65 18.55 -2.81 14.37
C LEU A 65 18.97 -3.50 15.66
N ASP A 66 20.18 -4.06 15.72
CA ASP A 66 20.72 -4.69 16.91
C ASP A 66 21.12 -3.63 17.95
N TRP A 67 21.66 -2.49 17.51
CA TRP A 67 21.90 -1.36 18.41
C TRP A 67 20.60 -0.82 19.01
N MET A 68 19.54 -0.68 18.23
CA MET A 68 18.22 -0.25 18.73
C MET A 68 17.63 -1.20 19.77
N ARG A 69 17.92 -2.50 19.68
CA ARG A 69 17.50 -3.50 20.68
C ARG A 69 18.19 -3.34 22.04
N THR A 70 19.30 -2.62 22.14
CA THR A 70 19.98 -2.32 23.40
C THR A 70 19.35 -1.14 24.16
N LEU A 71 18.51 -0.35 23.48
CA LEU A 71 17.84 0.80 24.11
C LEU A 71 16.70 0.33 25.04
N PRO A 72 16.47 1.02 26.15
CA PRO A 72 15.40 0.70 27.09
C PRO A 72 14.02 1.19 26.58
N VAL A 73 13.70 0.86 25.32
CA VAL A 73 12.44 1.25 24.66
C VAL A 73 11.64 -0.02 24.32
N PRO A 74 10.35 -0.06 24.61
CA PRO A 74 9.50 -1.17 24.22
C PRO A 74 9.54 -1.39 22.70
N ARG A 75 9.74 -2.63 22.27
CA ARG A 75 9.83 -2.98 20.82
C ARG A 75 8.61 -2.51 20.03
N ILE A 76 7.45 -2.52 20.67
CA ILE A 76 6.21 -2.08 20.04
C ILE A 76 6.21 -0.57 19.79
N ALA A 77 6.80 0.23 20.68
CA ALA A 77 6.91 1.69 20.48
C ALA A 77 7.83 2.02 19.29
N PHE A 78 8.92 1.24 19.13
CA PHE A 78 9.78 1.37 17.98
C PHE A 78 9.06 1.01 16.67
N LEU A 79 8.36 -0.13 16.64
CA LEU A 79 7.56 -0.52 15.48
C LEU A 79 6.52 0.54 15.11
N LEU A 80 5.79 1.08 16.11
CA LEU A 80 4.78 2.11 15.88
C LEU A 80 5.39 3.41 15.36
N ALA A 81 6.55 3.82 15.86
CA ALA A 81 7.25 5.01 15.37
C ALA A 81 7.70 4.83 13.91
N ASP A 82 8.28 3.69 13.57
CA ASP A 82 8.71 3.37 12.20
C ASP A 82 7.51 3.33 11.24
N LEU A 83 6.44 2.64 11.63
CA LEU A 83 5.20 2.58 10.86
C LEU A 83 4.54 3.96 10.67
N ALA A 84 4.59 4.83 11.69
CA ALA A 84 4.08 6.20 11.59
C ALA A 84 4.87 7.02 10.56
N ILE A 85 6.20 6.88 10.52
CA ILE A 85 7.05 7.53 9.52
C ILE A 85 6.69 7.06 8.12
N TRP A 86 6.61 5.74 7.89
CA TRP A 86 6.26 5.20 6.57
C TRP A 86 4.86 5.61 6.13
N THR A 87 3.90 5.66 7.05
CA THR A 87 2.55 6.14 6.76
C THR A 87 2.56 7.61 6.37
N ALA A 88 3.30 8.45 7.11
CA ALA A 88 3.40 9.88 6.79
C ALA A 88 4.07 10.13 5.44
N LEU A 89 5.07 9.31 5.07
CA LEU A 89 5.75 9.38 3.77
C LEU A 89 4.86 8.95 2.59
N ALA A 90 3.84 8.13 2.85
CA ALA A 90 2.92 7.64 1.82
C ALA A 90 1.89 8.71 1.39
N LEU A 91 1.45 9.57 2.31
CA LEU A 91 0.37 10.52 2.08
C LEU A 91 0.65 11.56 0.98
N PRO A 92 1.84 12.18 0.88
CA PRO A 92 2.13 13.12 -0.21
C PRO A 92 1.97 12.51 -1.60
N GLY A 93 2.43 11.28 -1.79
CA GLY A 93 2.28 10.55 -3.05
C GLY A 93 0.82 10.27 -3.40
N LEU A 94 -0.01 9.95 -2.40
CA LEU A 94 -1.45 9.80 -2.58
C LEU A 94 -2.08 11.12 -3.04
N VAL A 95 -1.80 12.24 -2.35
CA VAL A 95 -2.38 13.55 -2.67
C VAL A 95 -2.01 13.99 -4.09
N VAL A 96 -0.73 13.96 -4.44
CA VAL A 96 -0.27 14.36 -5.77
C VAL A 96 -0.82 13.42 -6.85
N GLY A 97 -0.84 12.11 -6.59
CA GLY A 97 -1.42 11.14 -7.51
C GLY A 97 -2.89 11.39 -7.79
N VAL A 98 -3.67 11.74 -6.78
CA VAL A 98 -5.09 12.11 -6.93
C VAL A 98 -5.26 13.39 -7.75
N ILE A 99 -4.46 14.42 -7.51
CA ILE A 99 -4.50 15.66 -8.29
C ILE A 99 -4.23 15.38 -9.78
N VAL A 100 -3.18 14.60 -10.06
CA VAL A 100 -2.83 14.22 -11.44
C VAL A 100 -3.90 13.34 -12.07
N ALA A 101 -4.49 12.40 -11.31
CA ALA A 101 -5.58 11.54 -11.79
C ALA A 101 -6.82 12.36 -12.16
N ASN A 102 -7.19 13.32 -11.33
CA ASN A 102 -8.29 14.23 -11.62
C ASN A 102 -8.04 15.02 -12.91
N ALA A 103 -6.86 15.62 -13.04
CA ALA A 103 -6.49 16.39 -14.23
C ALA A 103 -6.43 15.54 -15.51
N ARG A 104 -6.12 14.22 -15.40
CA ARG A 104 -5.95 13.33 -16.57
C ARG A 104 -7.24 12.66 -16.99
N PHE A 105 -8.10 12.29 -16.05
CA PHE A 105 -9.30 11.48 -16.30
C PHE A 105 -10.59 12.27 -16.16
N ASP A 106 -10.53 13.53 -15.75
CA ASP A 106 -11.69 14.42 -15.53
C ASP A 106 -12.79 13.73 -14.71
N VAL A 107 -12.40 13.20 -13.55
CA VAL A 107 -13.30 12.48 -12.64
C VAL A 107 -13.81 13.40 -11.55
N ASP A 108 -15.09 13.30 -11.23
CA ASP A 108 -15.73 14.09 -10.18
C ASP A 108 -15.22 13.64 -8.80
N LEU A 109 -14.33 14.42 -8.21
CA LEU A 109 -13.84 14.18 -6.86
C LEU A 109 -14.90 14.55 -5.83
N ALA A 110 -15.26 13.57 -4.99
CA ALA A 110 -16.14 13.74 -3.85
C ALA A 110 -15.49 13.11 -2.60
N PRO A 111 -14.38 13.71 -2.10
CA PRO A 111 -13.58 13.09 -1.04
C PRO A 111 -14.36 13.02 0.27
N GLN A 112 -14.31 11.85 0.89
CA GLN A 112 -14.95 11.57 2.16
C GLN A 112 -13.97 11.83 3.32
N TRP A 113 -14.50 12.25 4.47
CA TRP A 113 -13.70 12.51 5.66
C TRP A 113 -12.90 11.29 6.15
N TRP A 114 -13.42 10.10 5.93
CA TRP A 114 -12.78 8.84 6.31
C TRP A 114 -11.67 8.39 5.34
N LEU A 115 -11.45 9.08 4.21
CA LEU A 115 -10.37 8.78 3.27
C LEU A 115 -9.00 8.81 3.94
N VAL A 116 -8.74 9.83 4.77
CA VAL A 116 -7.44 9.97 5.46
C VAL A 116 -7.21 8.82 6.43
N PRO A 117 -8.10 8.54 7.40
CA PRO A 117 -7.91 7.38 8.28
C PRO A 117 -7.91 6.05 7.51
N GLY A 118 -8.66 5.94 6.43
CA GLY A 118 -8.62 4.77 5.54
C GLY A 118 -7.28 4.60 4.85
N ALA A 119 -6.70 5.66 4.29
CA ALA A 119 -5.38 5.63 3.67
C ALA A 119 -4.27 5.30 4.70
N VAL A 120 -4.39 5.82 5.92
CA VAL A 120 -3.49 5.45 7.03
C VAL A 120 -3.60 3.96 7.34
N LEU A 121 -4.81 3.41 7.39
CA LEU A 121 -5.02 1.97 7.61
C LEU A 121 -4.40 1.12 6.49
N VAL A 122 -4.54 1.55 5.23
CA VAL A 122 -3.92 0.88 4.07
C VAL A 122 -2.39 0.92 4.18
N ALA A 123 -1.81 2.10 4.40
CA ALA A 123 -0.37 2.27 4.51
C ALA A 123 0.22 1.48 5.68
N LEU A 124 -0.45 1.51 6.83
CA LEU A 124 -0.08 0.73 8.02
C LEU A 124 -0.10 -0.77 7.74
N THR A 125 -1.17 -1.27 7.13
CA THR A 125 -1.29 -2.70 6.80
C THR A 125 -0.20 -3.14 5.83
N ALA A 126 0.03 -2.37 4.76
CA ALA A 126 1.07 -2.66 3.78
C ALA A 126 2.48 -2.63 4.41
N ALA A 127 2.76 -1.63 5.25
CA ALA A 127 4.04 -1.51 5.95
C ALA A 127 4.27 -2.67 6.95
N CYS A 128 3.23 -3.09 7.68
CA CYS A 128 3.32 -4.24 8.59
C CYS A 128 3.59 -5.55 7.85
N ILE A 129 2.95 -5.77 6.69
CA ILE A 129 3.22 -6.93 5.84
C ILE A 129 4.68 -6.90 5.37
N GLY A 130 5.14 -5.76 4.87
CA GLY A 130 6.53 -5.57 4.45
C GLY A 130 7.53 -5.78 5.58
N TYR A 131 7.22 -5.27 6.77
CA TYR A 131 8.03 -5.45 7.97
C TYR A 131 8.13 -6.92 8.40
N ALA A 132 7.01 -7.64 8.39
CA ALA A 132 6.98 -9.07 8.70
C ALA A 132 7.84 -9.88 7.70
N ILE A 133 7.72 -9.59 6.39
CA ILE A 133 8.56 -10.22 5.36
C ILE A 133 10.04 -9.97 5.63
N ALA A 134 10.43 -8.72 5.91
CA ALA A 134 11.83 -8.34 6.14
C ALA A 134 12.44 -8.93 7.41
N THR A 135 11.62 -9.20 8.43
CA THR A 135 12.09 -9.74 9.71
C THR A 135 12.13 -11.26 9.72
N LEU A 136 11.25 -11.92 8.95
CA LEU A 136 11.16 -13.39 8.90
C LEU A 136 12.12 -14.02 7.89
N LEU A 137 12.53 -13.29 6.86
CA LEU A 137 13.36 -13.79 5.78
C LEU A 137 14.79 -13.21 5.85
N ALA A 138 15.72 -13.89 5.17
CA ALA A 138 17.03 -13.30 4.91
C ALA A 138 16.89 -12.02 4.07
N PRO A 139 17.74 -10.98 4.27
CA PRO A 139 17.59 -9.68 3.62
C PRO A 139 17.42 -9.74 2.10
N ALA A 140 18.21 -10.54 1.42
CA ALA A 140 18.11 -10.71 -0.04
C ALA A 140 16.79 -11.35 -0.47
N LEU A 141 16.32 -12.38 0.24
CA LEU A 141 15.04 -13.04 -0.06
C LEU A 141 13.86 -12.11 0.23
N ALA A 142 13.92 -11.33 1.31
CA ALA A 142 12.89 -10.37 1.65
C ALA A 142 12.72 -9.32 0.53
N GLN A 143 13.82 -8.82 -0.01
CA GLN A 143 13.79 -7.84 -1.11
C GLN A 143 13.19 -8.45 -2.39
N ILE A 144 13.64 -9.65 -2.78
CA ILE A 144 13.13 -10.34 -3.97
C ILE A 144 11.63 -10.62 -3.82
N LEU A 145 11.21 -11.19 -2.68
CA LEU A 145 9.81 -11.51 -2.45
C LEU A 145 8.93 -10.27 -2.46
N SER A 146 9.39 -9.18 -1.84
CA SER A 146 8.66 -7.91 -1.83
C SER A 146 8.48 -7.32 -3.23
N GLN A 147 9.50 -7.40 -4.10
CA GLN A 147 9.40 -6.98 -5.48
C GLN A 147 8.41 -7.86 -6.27
N VAL A 148 8.51 -9.18 -6.13
CA VAL A 148 7.60 -10.12 -6.79
C VAL A 148 6.16 -9.87 -6.37
N LEU A 149 5.91 -9.66 -5.07
CA LEU A 149 4.57 -9.34 -4.56
C LEU A 149 4.06 -8.01 -5.10
N ALA A 150 4.88 -6.96 -5.09
CA ALA A 150 4.46 -5.65 -5.59
C ALA A 150 4.12 -5.67 -7.08
N PHE A 151 4.95 -6.32 -7.91
CA PHE A 151 4.66 -6.50 -9.33
C PHE A 151 3.45 -7.41 -9.55
N GLY A 152 3.32 -8.48 -8.77
CA GLY A 152 2.17 -9.38 -8.80
C GLY A 152 0.86 -8.62 -8.50
N ILE A 153 0.86 -7.76 -7.49
CA ILE A 153 -0.30 -6.93 -7.15
C ILE A 153 -0.60 -5.94 -8.28
N MET A 154 0.42 -5.29 -8.83
CA MET A 154 0.26 -4.31 -9.89
C MET A 154 -0.34 -4.93 -11.17
N LEU A 155 0.04 -6.16 -11.52
CA LEU A 155 -0.36 -6.82 -12.76
C LEU A 155 -1.62 -7.68 -12.62
N PHE A 156 -1.79 -8.34 -11.49
CA PHE A 156 -2.82 -9.38 -11.31
C PHE A 156 -3.89 -9.03 -10.28
N SER A 157 -3.71 -7.99 -9.48
CA SER A 157 -4.73 -7.61 -8.49
C SER A 157 -5.75 -6.64 -9.09
N PRO A 158 -7.04 -6.75 -8.70
CA PRO A 158 -8.11 -5.89 -9.19
C PRO A 158 -8.06 -4.48 -8.55
N VAL A 159 -6.88 -3.87 -8.56
CA VAL A 159 -6.65 -2.51 -8.07
C VAL A 159 -6.96 -1.48 -9.14
N SER A 160 -6.45 -1.71 -10.37
CA SER A 160 -6.59 -0.78 -11.50
C SER A 160 -7.64 -1.19 -12.53
N PHE A 161 -8.28 -2.33 -12.33
CA PHE A 161 -9.34 -2.86 -13.19
C PHE A 161 -10.37 -3.64 -12.38
N PRO A 162 -11.61 -3.83 -12.88
CA PRO A 162 -12.65 -4.59 -12.20
C PRO A 162 -12.27 -6.07 -11.99
N ALA A 163 -12.67 -6.64 -10.84
CA ALA A 163 -12.36 -8.02 -10.50
C ALA A 163 -12.99 -9.06 -11.43
N ASP A 164 -14.12 -8.72 -12.09
CA ASP A 164 -14.84 -9.57 -13.05
C ASP A 164 -14.04 -9.89 -14.32
N ARG A 165 -12.97 -9.14 -14.59
CA ARG A 165 -12.02 -9.42 -15.68
C ARG A 165 -11.02 -10.52 -15.36
N LEU A 166 -10.93 -10.94 -14.11
CA LEU A 166 -10.06 -12.02 -13.70
C LEU A 166 -10.74 -13.39 -13.90
N PRO A 167 -9.98 -14.47 -14.16
CA PRO A 167 -10.50 -15.83 -14.11
C PRO A 167 -11.11 -16.15 -12.73
N ASP A 168 -12.11 -17.02 -12.67
CA ASP A 168 -12.85 -17.34 -11.43
C ASP A 168 -11.95 -17.75 -10.26
N TRP A 169 -10.92 -18.56 -10.53
CA TRP A 169 -9.95 -18.97 -9.51
C TRP A 169 -9.17 -17.78 -8.93
N ALA A 170 -8.85 -16.78 -9.74
CA ALA A 170 -8.13 -15.59 -9.30
C ALA A 170 -9.06 -14.65 -8.51
N GLN A 171 -10.32 -14.51 -8.93
CA GLN A 171 -11.33 -13.77 -8.17
C GLN A 171 -11.48 -14.34 -6.77
N GLU A 172 -11.58 -15.67 -6.65
CA GLU A 172 -11.75 -16.33 -5.34
C GLU A 172 -10.55 -16.10 -4.42
N ILE A 173 -9.32 -16.13 -4.94
CA ILE A 173 -8.12 -15.82 -4.16
C ILE A 173 -8.16 -14.35 -3.70
N HIS A 174 -8.45 -13.40 -4.59
CA HIS A 174 -8.46 -11.96 -4.27
C HIS A 174 -9.56 -11.57 -3.28
N ARG A 175 -10.66 -12.33 -3.20
CA ARG A 175 -11.72 -12.13 -2.19
C ARG A 175 -11.22 -12.21 -0.75
N TRP A 176 -10.10 -12.88 -0.49
CA TRP A 176 -9.50 -13.05 0.83
C TRP A 176 -8.25 -12.19 1.04
N LEU A 177 -7.67 -11.67 -0.04
CA LEU A 177 -6.47 -10.83 0.03
C LEU A 177 -6.83 -9.38 0.39
N PRO A 178 -5.92 -8.65 1.06
CA PRO A 178 -6.18 -7.27 1.50
C PRO A 178 -6.11 -6.24 0.37
N PHE A 179 -5.54 -6.58 -0.79
CA PHE A 179 -5.16 -5.62 -1.83
C PHE A 179 -6.36 -4.96 -2.52
N GLU A 180 -7.41 -5.74 -2.80
CA GLU A 180 -8.65 -5.21 -3.34
C GLU A 180 -9.35 -4.27 -2.35
N PRO A 181 -9.59 -4.63 -1.07
CA PRO A 181 -10.08 -3.70 -0.06
C PRO A 181 -9.24 -2.44 0.11
N MET A 182 -7.90 -2.55 0.02
CA MET A 182 -7.01 -1.38 0.06
C MET A 182 -7.29 -0.40 -1.08
N ALA A 183 -7.47 -0.90 -2.30
CA ALA A 183 -7.82 -0.06 -3.44
C ALA A 183 -9.25 0.49 -3.34
N GLN A 184 -10.19 -0.30 -2.80
CA GLN A 184 -11.57 0.13 -2.57
C GLN A 184 -11.65 1.30 -1.58
N VAL A 185 -10.82 1.32 -0.52
CA VAL A 185 -10.71 2.47 0.41
C VAL A 185 -10.38 3.74 -0.35
N VAL A 186 -9.35 3.72 -1.17
CA VAL A 186 -8.91 4.90 -1.93
C VAL A 186 -10.00 5.32 -2.91
N ARG A 187 -10.53 4.38 -3.68
CA ARG A 187 -11.54 4.64 -4.71
C ARG A 187 -12.85 5.16 -4.13
N ALA A 188 -13.43 4.47 -3.15
CA ALA A 188 -14.67 4.89 -2.51
C ALA A 188 -14.50 6.15 -1.67
N GLY A 189 -13.32 6.39 -1.12
CA GLY A 189 -12.99 7.59 -0.39
C GLY A 189 -12.83 8.82 -1.28
N LEU A 190 -12.45 8.66 -2.54
CA LEU A 190 -12.27 9.74 -3.52
C LEU A 190 -13.53 10.00 -4.36
N PHE A 191 -14.26 8.95 -4.71
CA PHE A 191 -15.37 8.97 -5.66
C PHE A 191 -16.65 8.45 -5.02
N SER A 192 -17.09 9.07 -3.95
CA SER A 192 -18.22 8.58 -3.13
C SER A 192 -19.57 8.55 -3.85
N HIS A 193 -19.71 9.30 -4.95
CA HIS A 193 -20.91 9.27 -5.78
C HIS A 193 -20.97 8.04 -6.70
N ASP A 194 -19.81 7.52 -7.10
CA ASP A 194 -19.68 6.44 -8.08
C ASP A 194 -19.18 5.12 -7.45
N ALA A 195 -18.57 5.17 -6.27
CA ALA A 195 -17.99 4.00 -5.62
C ALA A 195 -18.37 3.91 -4.14
N SER A 196 -18.67 2.72 -3.68
CA SER A 196 -18.94 2.43 -2.26
C SER A 196 -18.01 1.35 -1.74
N MET A 197 -17.75 1.38 -0.43
CA MET A 197 -16.98 0.35 0.24
C MET A 197 -17.90 -0.56 1.05
N PRO A 198 -18.02 -1.85 0.68
CA PRO A 198 -18.82 -2.80 1.42
C PRO A 198 -18.31 -3.01 2.86
N ALA A 199 -19.21 -3.24 3.82
CA ALA A 199 -18.84 -3.53 5.21
C ALA A 199 -17.87 -4.73 5.33
N ARG A 200 -18.01 -5.73 4.46
CA ARG A 200 -17.10 -6.88 4.36
C ARG A 200 -15.66 -6.44 4.10
N SER A 201 -15.44 -5.47 3.21
CA SER A 201 -14.11 -4.98 2.86
C SER A 201 -13.44 -4.25 4.01
N TRP A 202 -14.20 -3.49 4.81
CA TRP A 202 -13.71 -2.91 6.06
C TRP A 202 -13.30 -3.98 7.07
N GLY A 203 -14.13 -5.02 7.25
CA GLY A 203 -13.83 -6.15 8.13
C GLY A 203 -12.59 -6.91 7.69
N LEU A 204 -12.46 -7.16 6.38
CA LEU A 204 -11.30 -7.87 5.82
C LEU A 204 -10.00 -7.04 5.97
N LEU A 205 -10.04 -5.76 5.65
CA LEU A 205 -8.88 -4.87 5.80
C LEU A 205 -8.46 -4.72 7.26
N GLY A 206 -9.43 -4.52 8.17
CA GLY A 206 -9.17 -4.48 9.62
C GLY A 206 -8.59 -5.79 10.15
N GLY A 207 -9.13 -6.92 9.73
CA GLY A 207 -8.60 -8.25 10.08
C GLY A 207 -7.17 -8.45 9.60
N TRP A 208 -6.86 -8.10 8.35
CA TRP A 208 -5.50 -8.15 7.82
C TRP A 208 -4.55 -7.19 8.54
N CYS A 209 -5.02 -5.99 8.91
CA CYS A 209 -4.24 -5.04 9.69
C CYS A 209 -3.83 -5.65 11.04
N LEU A 210 -4.79 -6.25 11.75
CA LEU A 210 -4.52 -6.92 13.04
C LEU A 210 -3.53 -8.08 12.88
N VAL A 211 -3.73 -8.93 11.87
CA VAL A 211 -2.82 -10.06 11.58
C VAL A 211 -1.42 -9.56 11.22
N ALA A 212 -1.33 -8.51 10.39
CA ALA A 212 -0.05 -7.96 9.96
C ALA A 212 0.70 -7.29 11.13
N VAL A 213 0.01 -6.52 11.97
CA VAL A 213 0.59 -5.91 13.19
C VAL A 213 1.04 -6.99 14.17
N ALA A 214 0.20 -8.01 14.40
CA ALA A 214 0.56 -9.14 15.27
C ALA A 214 1.76 -9.91 14.71
N GLY A 215 1.79 -10.17 13.41
CA GLY A 215 2.90 -10.84 12.72
C GLY A 215 4.20 -10.06 12.80
N ALA A 216 4.16 -8.75 12.55
CA ALA A 216 5.32 -7.87 12.67
C ALA A 216 5.85 -7.81 14.12
N SER A 217 4.94 -7.67 15.09
CA SER A 217 5.29 -7.64 16.51
C SER A 217 5.91 -8.96 16.99
N TRP A 218 5.34 -10.09 16.56
CA TRP A 218 5.86 -11.42 16.87
C TRP A 218 7.24 -11.67 16.23
N ALA A 219 7.40 -11.27 14.97
CA ALA A 219 8.66 -11.39 14.26
C ALA A 219 9.79 -10.61 14.93
N LEU A 220 9.50 -9.40 15.44
CA LEU A 220 10.44 -8.61 16.23
C LEU A 220 10.79 -9.27 17.57
N GLY A 221 9.89 -10.07 18.14
CA GLY A 221 10.10 -10.80 19.40
C GLY A 221 11.06 -11.99 19.27
N ARG A 222 11.20 -12.55 18.06
CA ARG A 222 12.13 -13.68 17.83
C ARG A 222 13.56 -13.18 17.91
N ARG A 223 14.36 -13.90 18.68
CA ARG A 223 15.83 -13.76 18.65
C ARG A 223 16.32 -14.56 17.44
N PRO A 224 17.27 -14.05 16.65
CA PRO A 224 17.94 -14.88 15.67
C PRO A 224 18.70 -16.01 16.32
#